data_c0f1f739cf584128689320e19263145a
#
_entry.id   c0f1f739cf584128689320e19263145a
#
_cell.length_a   1.000
_cell.length_b   1.000
_cell.length_c   1.000
_cell.angle_alpha   90.00
_cell.angle_beta   90.00
_cell.angle_gamma   90.00
#
_symmetry.space_group_name_H-M   'P 1'
#
loop_
_entity.id
_entity.type
_entity.pdbx_description
1 polymer ?
#
loop_
_entity_poly.entity_id
_entity_poly.type
_entity_poly.pdbx_seq_one_letter_code
_entity_poly.pdbx_strand_id
1 'polypeptide(L)'
;YTAVNGEKTYMEPGDFVITPSWCWHDHGHEGKDPVVWLDGLDIPLVRVIGSIFVEHYPEERFPEGPPPGDSLERYGNNMRPIGVLPENLNSPIFSYPYERSRETLEKLRNSSDLDPYHGLKLEYIDPTTGGPAISTISTFLQLMPKGFKSEKYQSTESLIYSPVEGSGKVIIGQGDNEQVFDWKAQDIFVIPCWHPHRFEIKEEAIVFNFSDKIVQTK
;
A
#
# COMPACT_ATOMS: atom_id res chain seq x y z
N TYR A 1 0.55 10.76 -13.37
CA TYR A 1 0.17 9.39 -13.71
C TYR A 1 1.37 8.44 -13.62
N THR A 2 1.06 7.18 -13.42
CA THR A 2 1.95 6.06 -13.69
C THR A 2 1.37 5.27 -14.85
N ALA A 3 2.18 4.87 -15.83
CA ALA A 3 1.75 3.98 -16.89
C ALA A 3 2.40 2.61 -16.70
N VAL A 4 1.62 1.53 -16.88
CA VAL A 4 2.09 0.15 -16.80
C VAL A 4 1.71 -0.56 -18.09
N ASN A 5 2.71 -1.04 -18.83
CA ASN A 5 2.53 -1.62 -20.16
C ASN A 5 1.66 -0.76 -21.09
N GLY A 6 1.80 0.57 -20.98
CA GLY A 6 1.06 1.56 -21.76
C GLY A 6 -0.33 1.94 -21.23
N GLU A 7 -0.87 1.26 -20.22
CA GLU A 7 -2.08 1.70 -19.52
C GLU A 7 -1.74 2.82 -18.53
N LYS A 8 -2.29 4.02 -18.74
CA LYS A 8 -2.15 5.14 -17.82
C LYS A 8 -3.07 4.99 -16.62
N THR A 9 -2.50 5.18 -15.44
CA THR A 9 -3.22 5.26 -14.17
C THR A 9 -3.01 6.66 -13.60
N TYR A 10 -4.07 7.47 -13.62
CA TYR A 10 -4.04 8.78 -12.97
C TYR A 10 -4.09 8.60 -11.45
N MET A 11 -3.26 9.36 -10.74
CA MET A 11 -3.09 9.23 -9.30
C MET A 11 -3.71 10.43 -8.59
N GLU A 12 -4.59 10.14 -7.64
CA GLU A 12 -5.13 11.11 -6.68
C GLU A 12 -4.50 10.90 -5.30
N PRO A 13 -4.56 11.91 -4.42
CA PRO A 13 -4.00 11.78 -3.07
C PRO A 13 -4.57 10.59 -2.30
N GLY A 14 -3.68 9.71 -1.82
CA GLY A 14 -4.05 8.51 -1.07
C GLY A 14 -4.23 7.25 -1.91
N ASP A 15 -4.20 7.34 -3.23
CA ASP A 15 -4.27 6.16 -4.10
C ASP A 15 -3.08 5.23 -3.87
N PHE A 16 -3.36 3.93 -3.90
CA PHE A 16 -2.34 2.90 -3.94
C PHE A 16 -2.21 2.39 -5.38
N VAL A 17 -1.03 2.57 -5.95
CA VAL A 17 -0.70 2.18 -7.33
C VAL A 17 0.44 1.17 -7.31
N ILE A 18 0.37 0.15 -8.13
CA ILE A 18 1.41 -0.87 -8.26
C ILE A 18 2.04 -0.86 -9.66
N THR A 19 3.35 -1.07 -9.68
CA THR A 19 4.13 -1.31 -10.89
C THR A 19 4.72 -2.72 -10.80
N PRO A 20 4.00 -3.74 -11.31
CA PRO A 20 4.42 -5.12 -11.14
C PRO A 20 5.77 -5.41 -11.79
N SER A 21 6.54 -6.34 -11.21
CA SER A 21 7.77 -6.86 -11.84
C SER A 21 7.46 -7.39 -13.25
N TRP A 22 8.43 -7.29 -14.16
CA TRP A 22 8.29 -7.69 -15.56
C TRP A 22 7.30 -6.86 -16.38
N CYS A 23 6.91 -5.70 -15.89
CA CYS A 23 6.11 -4.75 -16.63
C CYS A 23 6.94 -3.51 -16.95
N TRP A 24 6.84 -3.05 -18.19
CA TRP A 24 7.33 -1.73 -18.54
C TRP A 24 6.49 -0.67 -17.83
N HIS A 25 7.14 0.28 -17.19
CA HIS A 25 6.41 1.37 -16.57
C HIS A 25 7.15 2.70 -16.71
N ASP A 26 6.39 3.76 -16.76
CA ASP A 26 6.89 5.12 -16.71
C ASP A 26 6.01 6.00 -15.82
N HIS A 27 6.52 7.19 -15.52
CA HIS A 27 5.82 8.19 -14.73
C HIS A 27 5.76 9.49 -15.51
N GLY A 28 4.64 10.20 -15.39
CA GLY A 28 4.49 11.48 -16.02
C GLY A 28 3.60 12.41 -15.22
N HIS A 29 3.74 13.71 -15.49
CA HIS A 29 2.94 14.75 -14.88
C HIS A 29 2.47 15.73 -15.94
N GLU A 30 1.16 15.91 -16.03
CA GLU A 30 0.51 16.78 -17.02
C GLU A 30 0.06 18.14 -16.41
N GLY A 31 0.19 18.26 -15.09
CA GLY A 31 -0.14 19.48 -14.36
C GLY A 31 1.00 20.50 -14.29
N LYS A 32 0.75 21.62 -13.58
CA LYS A 32 1.73 22.69 -13.39
C LYS A 32 2.38 22.69 -12.02
N ASP A 33 1.73 22.10 -11.05
CA ASP A 33 2.18 22.05 -9.65
C ASP A 33 3.04 20.81 -9.41
N PRO A 34 4.00 20.86 -8.48
CA PRO A 34 4.80 19.69 -8.12
C PRO A 34 3.92 18.51 -7.63
N VAL A 35 4.31 17.31 -8.02
CA VAL A 35 3.69 16.06 -7.55
C VAL A 35 4.71 15.31 -6.71
N VAL A 36 4.26 14.74 -5.59
CA VAL A 36 5.07 13.91 -4.71
C VAL A 36 4.34 12.58 -4.51
N TRP A 37 5.05 11.49 -4.72
CA TRP A 37 4.58 10.14 -4.39
C TRP A 37 5.63 9.38 -3.58
N LEU A 38 5.20 8.35 -2.87
CA LEU A 38 6.05 7.46 -2.12
C LEU A 38 6.21 6.15 -2.88
N ASP A 39 7.44 5.77 -3.20
CA ASP A 39 7.75 4.45 -3.74
C ASP A 39 8.06 3.46 -2.61
N GLY A 40 7.33 2.34 -2.58
CA GLY A 40 7.61 1.18 -1.76
C GLY A 40 8.22 0.07 -2.63
N LEU A 41 9.46 -0.34 -2.34
CA LEU A 41 10.22 -1.24 -3.18
C LEU A 41 10.71 -2.47 -2.40
N ASP A 42 10.68 -3.64 -3.05
CA ASP A 42 11.23 -4.90 -2.54
C ASP A 42 12.72 -5.12 -2.90
N ILE A 43 13.39 -4.07 -3.38
CA ILE A 43 14.81 -4.11 -3.79
C ILE A 43 15.72 -4.82 -2.76
N PRO A 44 15.60 -4.59 -1.45
CA PRO A 44 16.44 -5.30 -0.46
C PRO A 44 16.28 -6.82 -0.54
N LEU A 45 15.05 -7.31 -0.71
CA LEU A 45 14.75 -8.72 -0.81
C LEU A 45 15.32 -9.33 -2.10
N VAL A 46 14.97 -8.76 -3.26
CA VAL A 46 15.39 -9.30 -4.55
C VAL A 46 16.91 -9.22 -4.75
N ARG A 47 17.57 -8.25 -4.11
CA ARG A 47 19.03 -8.15 -4.07
C ARG A 47 19.66 -9.31 -3.29
N VAL A 48 19.12 -9.65 -2.12
CA VAL A 48 19.64 -10.74 -1.28
C VAL A 48 19.52 -12.09 -1.97
N ILE A 49 18.41 -12.34 -2.65
CA ILE A 49 18.22 -13.60 -3.40
C ILE A 49 18.88 -13.60 -4.79
N GLY A 50 19.53 -12.51 -5.19
CA GLY A 50 20.28 -12.42 -6.44
C GLY A 50 19.43 -12.33 -7.71
N SER A 51 18.17 -11.92 -7.60
CA SER A 51 17.23 -11.84 -8.73
C SER A 51 16.95 -10.41 -9.21
N ILE A 52 17.72 -9.44 -8.75
CA ILE A 52 17.55 -8.04 -9.17
C ILE A 52 18.12 -7.82 -10.58
N PHE A 53 17.31 -7.20 -11.43
CA PHE A 53 17.78 -6.65 -12.71
C PHE A 53 16.89 -5.47 -13.11
N VAL A 54 17.37 -4.66 -14.03
CA VAL A 54 16.66 -3.54 -14.65
C VAL A 54 16.95 -3.55 -16.14
N GLU A 55 15.95 -3.35 -16.94
CA GLU A 55 16.05 -3.13 -18.37
C GLU A 55 15.42 -1.78 -18.72
N HIS A 56 16.08 -1.00 -19.56
CA HIS A 56 15.54 0.26 -20.04
C HIS A 56 14.87 0.04 -21.39
N TYR A 57 13.66 0.59 -21.55
CA TYR A 57 12.99 0.56 -22.85
C TYR A 57 13.83 1.32 -23.87
N PRO A 58 14.03 0.77 -25.10
CA PRO A 58 14.98 1.34 -26.07
C PRO A 58 14.54 2.68 -26.68
N GLU A 59 13.25 3.00 -26.60
CA GLU A 59 12.69 4.26 -27.08
C GLU A 59 12.33 5.19 -25.91
N GLU A 60 11.99 6.44 -26.21
CA GLU A 60 11.69 7.47 -25.20
C GLU A 60 10.47 7.08 -24.35
N ARG A 61 9.50 6.40 -24.94
CA ARG A 61 8.26 5.96 -24.26
C ARG A 61 7.81 4.60 -24.72
N PHE A 62 7.19 3.86 -23.83
CA PHE A 62 6.46 2.66 -24.18
C PHE A 62 5.20 3.03 -24.97
N PRO A 63 4.81 2.26 -26.02
CA PRO A 63 3.58 2.52 -26.80
C PRO A 63 2.35 2.62 -25.90
N GLU A 64 1.38 3.44 -26.33
CA GLU A 64 0.08 3.52 -25.66
C GLU A 64 -0.60 2.14 -25.70
N GLY A 65 -1.09 1.73 -24.55
CA GLY A 65 -1.77 0.46 -24.32
C GLY A 65 -3.30 0.62 -24.23
N PRO A 66 -3.93 -0.16 -23.35
CA PRO A 66 -5.36 -0.04 -23.05
C PRO A 66 -5.75 1.38 -22.57
N PRO A 67 -7.04 1.73 -22.63
CA PRO A 67 -7.53 2.99 -22.06
C PRO A 67 -7.16 3.12 -20.57
N PRO A 68 -7.02 4.35 -20.05
CA PRO A 68 -6.76 4.57 -18.63
C PRO A 68 -7.80 3.88 -17.76
N GLY A 69 -7.34 3.10 -16.76
CA GLY A 69 -8.19 2.39 -15.81
C GLY A 69 -8.78 1.06 -16.32
N ASP A 70 -8.41 0.58 -17.50
CA ASP A 70 -8.91 -0.68 -18.07
C ASP A 70 -8.71 -1.88 -17.12
N SER A 71 -7.57 -1.97 -16.47
CA SER A 71 -7.27 -3.04 -15.52
C SER A 71 -8.23 -3.04 -14.32
N LEU A 72 -8.54 -1.86 -13.79
CA LEU A 72 -9.49 -1.70 -12.69
C LEU A 72 -10.91 -2.06 -13.11
N GLU A 73 -11.34 -1.67 -14.31
CA GLU A 73 -12.66 -2.02 -14.83
C GLU A 73 -12.81 -3.52 -15.08
N ARG A 74 -11.78 -4.17 -15.59
CA ARG A 74 -11.78 -5.61 -15.89
C ARG A 74 -11.83 -6.49 -14.65
N TYR A 75 -11.10 -6.13 -13.60
CA TYR A 75 -10.86 -7.01 -12.46
C TYR A 75 -11.38 -6.45 -11.13
N GLY A 76 -11.59 -5.14 -11.04
CA GLY A 76 -11.88 -4.45 -9.78
C GLY A 76 -13.30 -4.63 -9.24
N ASN A 77 -14.20 -5.28 -9.99
CA ASN A 77 -15.59 -5.50 -9.60
C ASN A 77 -15.92 -6.97 -9.28
N ASN A 78 -14.92 -7.74 -8.82
CA ASN A 78 -15.06 -9.17 -8.49
C ASN A 78 -15.45 -10.04 -9.70
N MET A 79 -15.13 -9.59 -10.90
CA MET A 79 -15.35 -10.30 -12.17
C MET A 79 -14.05 -10.31 -12.96
N ARG A 80 -13.90 -11.28 -13.84
CA ARG A 80 -12.80 -11.32 -14.80
C ARG A 80 -13.33 -11.75 -16.18
N PRO A 81 -12.69 -11.31 -17.27
CA PRO A 81 -13.01 -11.79 -18.62
C PRO A 81 -12.81 -13.30 -18.74
N ILE A 82 -13.74 -13.99 -19.43
CA ILE A 82 -13.64 -15.44 -19.65
C ILE A 82 -12.43 -15.74 -20.56
N GLY A 83 -11.65 -16.75 -20.20
CA GLY A 83 -10.50 -17.21 -21.00
C GLY A 83 -9.24 -16.36 -20.86
N VAL A 84 -9.28 -15.32 -20.05
CA VAL A 84 -8.10 -14.49 -19.74
C VAL A 84 -7.62 -14.82 -18.33
N LEU A 85 -6.38 -15.29 -18.22
CA LEU A 85 -5.69 -15.43 -16.93
C LEU A 85 -4.60 -14.37 -16.86
N PRO A 86 -4.46 -13.66 -15.73
CA PRO A 86 -3.33 -12.77 -15.53
C PRO A 86 -2.01 -13.53 -15.64
N GLU A 87 -1.08 -13.02 -16.42
CA GLU A 87 0.24 -13.64 -16.62
C GLU A 87 1.22 -13.32 -15.48
N ASN A 88 0.84 -12.43 -14.59
CA ASN A 88 1.70 -11.92 -13.52
C ASN A 88 1.34 -12.55 -12.17
N LEU A 89 2.35 -12.68 -11.29
CA LEU A 89 2.20 -13.13 -9.91
C LEU A 89 1.67 -12.04 -8.96
N ASN A 90 1.52 -10.82 -9.45
CA ASN A 90 0.94 -9.68 -8.73
C ASN A 90 -0.48 -9.42 -9.25
N SER A 91 -1.22 -8.60 -8.54
CA SER A 91 -2.55 -8.18 -8.98
C SER A 91 -2.53 -7.62 -10.40
N PRO A 92 -3.53 -7.96 -11.23
CA PRO A 92 -3.71 -7.36 -12.53
C PRO A 92 -4.30 -5.94 -12.49
N ILE A 93 -4.73 -5.47 -11.32
CA ILE A 93 -5.19 -4.09 -11.10
C ILE A 93 -3.99 -3.22 -10.77
N PHE A 94 -3.79 -2.15 -11.53
CA PHE A 94 -2.66 -1.23 -11.29
C PHE A 94 -2.99 -0.10 -10.34
N SER A 95 -4.26 0.17 -10.10
CA SER A 95 -4.72 1.22 -9.18
C SER A 95 -5.79 0.73 -8.22
N TYR A 96 -5.61 1.09 -6.96
CA TYR A 96 -6.59 0.91 -5.89
C TYR A 96 -7.01 2.30 -5.40
N PRO A 97 -8.10 2.87 -5.93
CA PRO A 97 -8.52 4.23 -5.60
C PRO A 97 -8.79 4.40 -4.11
N TYR A 98 -8.24 5.48 -3.55
CA TYR A 98 -8.38 5.79 -2.13
C TYR A 98 -9.84 5.98 -1.71
N GLU A 99 -10.63 6.66 -2.52
CA GLU A 99 -12.05 6.90 -2.24
C GLU A 99 -12.81 5.60 -1.98
N ARG A 100 -12.62 4.58 -2.82
CA ARG A 100 -13.25 3.25 -2.65
C ARG A 100 -12.77 2.54 -1.39
N SER A 101 -11.48 2.61 -1.13
CA SER A 101 -10.86 1.98 0.05
C SER A 101 -11.31 2.66 1.34
N ARG A 102 -11.39 3.99 1.33
CA ARG A 102 -11.86 4.83 2.44
C ARG A 102 -13.35 4.56 2.74
N GLU A 103 -14.19 4.48 1.69
CA GLU A 103 -15.60 4.14 1.83
C GLU A 103 -15.80 2.75 2.44
N THR A 104 -14.98 1.78 2.05
CA THR A 104 -15.03 0.42 2.61
C THR A 104 -14.73 0.42 4.10
N LEU A 105 -13.71 1.16 4.55
CA LEU A 105 -13.40 1.32 5.98
C LEU A 105 -14.57 1.94 6.74
N GLU A 106 -15.23 2.98 6.21
CA GLU A 106 -16.39 3.61 6.85
C GLU A 106 -17.59 2.67 6.97
N LYS A 107 -17.85 1.86 5.96
CA LYS A 107 -18.94 0.88 6.01
C LYS A 107 -18.67 -0.19 7.07
N LEU A 108 -17.45 -0.72 7.11
CA LEU A 108 -17.05 -1.74 8.07
C LEU A 108 -16.98 -1.21 9.51
N ARG A 109 -16.63 0.04 9.72
CA ARG A 109 -16.63 0.69 11.02
C ARG A 109 -17.96 0.56 11.77
N ASN A 110 -19.07 0.55 11.04
CA ASN A 110 -20.41 0.44 11.62
C ASN A 110 -20.83 -1.00 11.93
N SER A 111 -20.09 -1.99 11.47
CA SER A 111 -20.46 -3.41 11.55
C SER A 111 -19.36 -4.31 12.14
N SER A 112 -18.22 -3.76 12.47
CA SER A 112 -17.07 -4.54 12.98
C SER A 112 -16.56 -3.96 14.29
N ASP A 113 -16.15 -4.84 15.20
CA ASP A 113 -15.38 -4.44 16.37
C ASP A 113 -13.97 -4.02 15.97
N LEU A 114 -13.41 -3.06 16.70
CA LEU A 114 -12.05 -2.62 16.48
C LEU A 114 -11.07 -3.67 17.03
N ASP A 115 -10.09 -4.03 16.23
CA ASP A 115 -8.94 -4.80 16.70
C ASP A 115 -8.14 -3.97 17.73
N PRO A 116 -7.78 -4.54 18.90
CA PRO A 116 -7.11 -3.79 19.96
C PRO A 116 -5.70 -3.29 19.57
N TYR A 117 -5.06 -3.91 18.59
CA TYR A 117 -3.71 -3.53 18.12
C TYR A 117 -3.76 -2.58 16.92
N HIS A 118 -4.78 -2.72 16.07
CA HIS A 118 -4.77 -2.10 14.75
C HIS A 118 -5.97 -1.18 14.47
N GLY A 119 -7.01 -1.17 15.33
CA GLY A 119 -8.27 -0.52 14.99
C GLY A 119 -9.01 -1.30 13.90
N LEU A 120 -9.30 -0.70 12.77
CA LEU A 120 -9.85 -1.39 11.61
C LEU A 120 -8.80 -1.41 10.51
N LYS A 121 -8.29 -2.59 10.17
CA LYS A 121 -7.20 -2.78 9.20
C LYS A 121 -7.65 -3.71 8.07
N LEU A 122 -7.50 -3.26 6.83
CA LEU A 122 -7.81 -4.01 5.62
C LEU A 122 -6.53 -4.23 4.81
N GLU A 123 -6.41 -5.38 4.16
CA GLU A 123 -5.34 -5.71 3.23
C GLU A 123 -5.80 -5.46 1.79
N TYR A 124 -4.93 -4.87 0.98
CA TYR A 124 -5.12 -4.79 -0.46
C TYR A 124 -4.82 -6.14 -1.10
N ILE A 125 -5.76 -6.64 -1.86
CA ILE A 125 -5.70 -7.99 -2.43
C ILE A 125 -5.67 -7.99 -3.95
N ASP A 126 -5.09 -9.04 -4.51
CA ASP A 126 -5.32 -9.44 -5.90
C ASP A 126 -6.73 -10.04 -6.01
N PRO A 127 -7.66 -9.43 -6.75
CA PRO A 127 -9.03 -9.93 -6.86
C PRO A 127 -9.16 -11.25 -7.59
N THR A 128 -8.13 -11.68 -8.31
CA THR A 128 -8.16 -12.94 -9.06
C THR A 128 -7.76 -14.15 -8.22
N THR A 129 -7.01 -13.92 -7.15
CA THR A 129 -6.49 -14.99 -6.27
C THR A 129 -6.96 -14.86 -4.83
N GLY A 130 -7.33 -13.66 -4.39
CA GLY A 130 -7.59 -13.35 -2.97
C GLY A 130 -6.31 -13.22 -2.13
N GLY A 131 -5.14 -13.35 -2.74
CA GLY A 131 -3.85 -13.11 -2.10
C GLY A 131 -3.47 -11.62 -2.09
N PRO A 132 -2.29 -11.26 -1.56
CA PRO A 132 -1.83 -9.87 -1.52
C PRO A 132 -1.68 -9.28 -2.91
N ALA A 133 -1.86 -7.96 -3.03
CA ALA A 133 -1.75 -7.24 -4.30
C ALA A 133 -0.34 -7.36 -4.93
N ILE A 134 0.69 -7.43 -4.09
CA ILE A 134 2.08 -7.62 -4.51
C ILE A 134 2.62 -8.87 -3.81
N SER A 135 3.27 -9.77 -4.55
CA SER A 135 3.72 -11.07 -4.05
C SER A 135 4.85 -10.99 -3.01
N THR A 136 5.51 -9.85 -2.88
CA THR A 136 6.67 -9.61 -2.00
C THR A 136 6.44 -8.55 -0.94
N ILE A 137 5.35 -7.79 -1.04
CA ILE A 137 5.01 -6.69 -0.14
C ILE A 137 3.55 -6.82 0.28
N SER A 138 3.28 -6.98 1.57
CA SER A 138 1.93 -6.85 2.13
C SER A 138 1.57 -5.37 2.27
N THR A 139 0.39 -4.98 1.83
CA THR A 139 -0.08 -3.60 1.83
C THR A 139 -1.44 -3.48 2.50
N PHE A 140 -1.61 -2.46 3.33
CA PHE A 140 -2.79 -2.32 4.18
C PHE A 140 -3.27 -0.87 4.23
N LEU A 141 -4.58 -0.70 4.44
CA LEU A 141 -5.18 0.56 4.85
C LEU A 141 -5.85 0.37 6.22
N GLN A 142 -5.62 1.31 7.13
CA GLN A 142 -5.99 1.20 8.53
C GLN A 142 -6.74 2.46 8.98
N LEU A 143 -7.90 2.28 9.63
CA LEU A 143 -8.65 3.34 10.29
C LEU A 143 -8.49 3.20 11.80
N MET A 144 -8.06 4.27 12.44
CA MET A 144 -7.96 4.40 13.88
C MET A 144 -8.79 5.61 14.33
N PRO A 145 -9.87 5.41 15.11
CA PRO A 145 -10.72 6.51 15.55
C PRO A 145 -10.00 7.49 16.47
N LYS A 146 -10.50 8.71 16.54
CA LYS A 146 -10.03 9.70 17.53
C LYS A 146 -10.08 9.15 18.94
N GLY A 147 -8.98 9.30 19.67
CA GLY A 147 -8.83 8.82 21.05
C GLY A 147 -8.52 7.33 21.17
N PHE A 148 -8.43 6.59 20.07
CA PHE A 148 -8.01 5.19 20.09
C PHE A 148 -6.58 5.09 20.64
N LYS A 149 -6.40 4.13 21.54
CA LYS A 149 -5.09 3.75 22.09
C LYS A 149 -4.93 2.26 21.83
N SER A 150 -3.99 1.91 20.96
CA SER A 150 -3.75 0.51 20.70
C SER A 150 -3.06 -0.19 21.86
N GLU A 151 -3.27 -1.48 21.96
CA GLU A 151 -2.40 -2.35 22.74
C GLU A 151 -1.01 -2.42 22.10
N LYS A 152 -0.03 -2.91 22.87
CA LYS A 152 1.34 -3.06 22.39
C LYS A 152 1.44 -4.25 21.44
N TYR A 153 1.82 -3.98 20.20
CA TYR A 153 2.05 -4.98 19.16
C TYR A 153 3.54 -5.18 18.90
N GLN A 154 3.94 -6.41 18.61
CA GLN A 154 5.31 -6.77 18.26
C GLN A 154 5.28 -7.91 17.26
N SER A 155 6.03 -7.77 16.17
CA SER A 155 6.15 -8.79 15.13
C SER A 155 7.53 -8.80 14.50
N THR A 156 7.80 -9.82 13.69
CA THR A 156 9.02 -9.91 12.89
C THR A 156 9.00 -9.02 11.64
N GLU A 157 7.86 -8.39 11.35
CA GLU A 157 7.71 -7.48 10.22
C GLU A 157 8.54 -6.20 10.40
N SER A 158 9.09 -5.70 9.31
CA SER A 158 9.49 -4.30 9.18
C SER A 158 8.32 -3.52 8.60
N LEU A 159 7.82 -2.55 9.34
CA LEU A 159 6.59 -1.83 9.01
C LEU A 159 6.90 -0.40 8.60
N ILE A 160 6.37 0.03 7.48
CA ILE A 160 6.43 1.42 7.01
C ILE A 160 5.01 1.98 7.00
N TYR A 161 4.84 3.13 7.64
CA TYR A 161 3.56 3.82 7.79
C TYR A 161 3.58 5.15 7.04
N SER A 162 2.52 5.41 6.29
CA SER A 162 2.26 6.68 5.62
C SER A 162 0.85 7.14 5.95
N PRO A 163 0.66 8.01 6.95
CA PRO A 163 -0.64 8.58 7.27
C PRO A 163 -1.21 9.39 6.09
N VAL A 164 -2.41 9.05 5.66
CA VAL A 164 -3.15 9.78 4.62
C VAL A 164 -4.00 10.88 5.27
N GLU A 165 -4.63 10.56 6.39
CA GLU A 165 -5.47 11.49 7.17
C GLU A 165 -5.11 11.43 8.65
N GLY A 166 -5.41 12.50 9.39
CA GLY A 166 -5.34 12.54 10.84
C GLY A 166 -3.97 12.77 11.43
N SER A 167 -3.88 12.53 12.74
CA SER A 167 -2.66 12.74 13.53
C SER A 167 -2.66 11.91 14.80
N GLY A 168 -1.47 11.63 15.33
CA GLY A 168 -1.31 10.86 16.55
C GLY A 168 0.12 10.77 17.01
N LYS A 169 0.35 9.80 17.88
CA LYS A 169 1.68 9.40 18.34
C LYS A 169 1.90 7.92 18.08
N VAL A 170 3.13 7.57 17.81
CA VAL A 170 3.60 6.20 17.90
C VAL A 170 4.66 6.12 19.00
N ILE A 171 4.51 5.15 19.87
CA ILE A 171 5.44 4.85 20.96
C ILE A 171 6.13 3.54 20.61
N ILE A 172 7.43 3.59 20.39
CA ILE A 172 8.25 2.45 19.97
C ILE A 172 9.22 2.09 21.10
N GLY A 173 9.32 0.80 21.42
CA GLY A 173 10.21 0.30 22.45
C GLY A 173 9.47 -0.21 23.70
N GLN A 174 10.22 -0.42 24.77
CA GLN A 174 9.72 -0.95 26.04
C GLN A 174 10.45 -0.37 27.24
N GLY A 175 9.71 -0.06 28.30
CA GLY A 175 10.28 0.47 29.57
C GLY A 175 11.03 1.77 29.34
N ASP A 176 12.24 1.87 29.91
CA ASP A 176 13.05 3.08 29.82
C ASP A 176 13.58 3.40 28.40
N ASN A 177 13.42 2.48 27.47
CA ASN A 177 13.82 2.65 26.06
C ASN A 177 12.66 3.06 25.15
N GLU A 178 11.50 3.43 25.69
CA GLU A 178 10.39 3.93 24.88
C GLU A 178 10.74 5.27 24.24
N GLN A 179 10.52 5.36 22.94
CA GLN A 179 10.64 6.60 22.15
C GLN A 179 9.28 6.99 21.63
N VAL A 180 8.93 8.27 21.71
CA VAL A 180 7.64 8.80 21.29
C VAL A 180 7.86 9.71 20.10
N PHE A 181 7.11 9.44 19.02
CA PHE A 181 7.10 10.24 17.81
C PHE A 181 5.68 10.75 17.55
N ASP A 182 5.53 12.06 17.45
CA ASP A 182 4.31 12.68 16.92
C ASP A 182 4.32 12.56 15.40
N TRP A 183 3.16 12.29 14.81
CA TRP A 183 2.99 12.21 13.37
C TRP A 183 1.63 12.82 12.94
N LYS A 184 1.55 13.21 11.69
CA LYS A 184 0.37 13.75 11.01
C LYS A 184 0.30 13.24 9.57
N ALA A 185 -0.78 13.58 8.88
CA ALA A 185 -0.94 13.31 7.45
C ALA A 185 0.29 13.77 6.64
N GLN A 186 0.71 12.91 5.68
CA GLN A 186 1.88 13.07 4.79
C GLN A 186 3.25 12.83 5.46
N ASP A 187 3.30 12.50 6.74
CA ASP A 187 4.53 11.99 7.35
C ASP A 187 4.81 10.54 6.92
N ILE A 188 6.05 10.11 7.06
CA ILE A 188 6.45 8.72 6.86
C ILE A 188 7.29 8.31 8.05
N PHE A 189 6.99 7.13 8.61
CA PHE A 189 7.80 6.57 9.69
C PHE A 189 7.93 5.05 9.57
N VAL A 190 8.98 4.53 10.18
CA VAL A 190 9.34 3.10 10.13
C VAL A 190 9.31 2.52 11.54
N ILE A 191 8.74 1.32 11.66
CA ILE A 191 8.88 0.49 12.85
C ILE A 191 9.75 -0.71 12.46
N PRO A 192 10.98 -0.78 12.96
CA PRO A 192 11.87 -1.88 12.62
C PRO A 192 11.38 -3.22 13.15
N CYS A 193 11.81 -4.30 12.48
CA CYS A 193 11.57 -5.68 12.89
C CYS A 193 11.77 -5.86 14.41
N TRP A 194 10.84 -6.57 15.05
CA TRP A 194 10.86 -6.96 16.45
C TRP A 194 10.82 -5.81 17.47
N HIS A 195 10.47 -4.58 17.05
CA HIS A 195 10.26 -3.47 17.98
C HIS A 195 8.81 -3.42 18.44
N PRO A 196 8.53 -3.58 19.76
CA PRO A 196 7.19 -3.39 20.30
C PRO A 196 6.76 -1.93 20.10
N HIS A 197 5.50 -1.74 19.73
CA HIS A 197 4.98 -0.41 19.50
C HIS A 197 3.49 -0.31 19.81
N ARG A 198 3.00 0.91 20.01
CA ARG A 198 1.58 1.24 20.18
C ARG A 198 1.27 2.62 19.64
N PHE A 199 0.00 2.85 19.35
CA PHE A 199 -0.50 4.12 18.84
C PHE A 199 -1.38 4.84 19.86
N GLU A 200 -1.33 6.17 19.86
CA GLU A 200 -2.28 7.05 20.53
C GLU A 200 -2.79 8.07 19.50
N ILE A 201 -4.08 8.01 19.17
CA ILE A 201 -4.67 8.78 18.07
C ILE A 201 -5.25 10.09 18.59
N LYS A 202 -4.75 11.21 18.07
CA LYS A 202 -5.19 12.56 18.42
C LYS A 202 -6.38 13.00 17.59
N GLU A 203 -6.31 12.81 16.28
CA GLU A 203 -7.39 13.02 15.32
C GLU A 203 -7.60 11.72 14.57
N GLU A 204 -8.86 11.41 14.22
CA GLU A 204 -9.16 10.21 13.45
C GLU A 204 -8.19 10.06 12.28
N ALA A 205 -7.65 8.88 12.12
CA ALA A 205 -6.55 8.65 11.20
C ALA A 205 -6.85 7.53 10.22
N ILE A 206 -6.51 7.78 8.96
CA ILE A 206 -6.39 6.76 7.92
C ILE A 206 -4.93 6.64 7.55
N VAL A 207 -4.39 5.43 7.72
CA VAL A 207 -2.96 5.19 7.55
C VAL A 207 -2.74 4.06 6.58
N PHE A 208 -2.04 4.35 5.48
CA PHE A 208 -1.48 3.33 4.62
C PHE A 208 -0.24 2.74 5.28
N ASN A 209 -0.10 1.42 5.22
CA ASN A 209 1.13 0.78 5.70
C ASN A 209 1.47 -0.43 4.85
N PHE A 210 2.75 -0.73 4.77
CA PHE A 210 3.24 -1.90 4.08
C PHE A 210 4.39 -2.58 4.82
N SER A 211 4.57 -3.86 4.56
CA SER A 211 5.58 -4.67 5.25
C SER A 211 6.05 -5.86 4.40
N ASP A 212 7.08 -6.51 4.90
CA ASP A 212 7.61 -7.77 4.36
C ASP A 212 6.89 -9.02 4.90
N LYS A 213 5.72 -8.88 5.52
CA LYS A 213 4.96 -9.97 6.14
C LYS A 213 4.73 -11.15 5.21
N ILE A 214 4.32 -10.89 3.98
CA ILE A 214 3.99 -11.94 3.00
C ILE A 214 5.17 -12.88 2.74
N VAL A 215 6.40 -12.37 2.80
CA VAL A 215 7.60 -13.17 2.59
C VAL A 215 7.89 -14.09 3.77
N GLN A 216 7.42 -13.72 4.97
CA GLN A 216 7.65 -14.45 6.22
C GLN A 216 6.57 -15.51 6.50
N THR A 217 5.40 -15.40 5.89
CA THR A 217 4.21 -16.24 6.18
C THR A 217 3.94 -17.37 5.19
N LYS A 218 4.89 -17.66 4.29
CA LYS A 218 4.78 -18.77 3.32
C LYS A 218 5.18 -20.11 3.89
#